data_d98769f506446aae7654bdefb8129151
#
_entry.id   d98769f506446aae7654bdefb8129151
#
_cell.length_a   1.000
_cell.length_b   1.000
_cell.length_c   1.000
_cell.angle_alpha   90.00
_cell.angle_beta   90.00
_cell.angle_gamma   90.00
#
_symmetry.space_group_name_H-M   'P 1'
#
loop_
_entity.id
_entity.type
_entity.pdbx_description
1 polymer ?
#
loop_
_entity_poly.entity_id
_entity_poly.type
_entity_poly.pdbx_seq_one_letter_code
_entity_poly.pdbx_strand_id
1 'polypeptide(L)'
;PALLADDARVWGWSAQLYGLRSTRNWGVGDFGDLLELIDLAALRGACAIGLNPLHARFAHDAGRASPYAPSSRLWLDALALDVEAIEDFGECDAARAQVDAPAFRARLAALREASLVDYEGVSRAKHEVLRELYAHFRSRHLAHDTQRAREFRAFQSQAGDALRRHADFEAAQEPACDGAQRAEYYEYLQWQADLQLARAAARCRERGMAIGLYLDLAVSVDRSGSDAWSFPGCFAASASVGAPPDDFNLSGQDWGLPPLLPQALREHGHEPFVLALRANMRHAGALRIDHVMGLMRLYWVPRGAGARDGAYVHYPLDELLAIVKLESHRNRCIVVGEDLGTVPD
;
A
#
# COMPACT_ATOMS: atom_id res chain seq x y z
N PRO A 1 18.04 15.91 -5.88
CA PRO A 1 18.90 15.64 -7.03
C PRO A 1 18.05 15.58 -8.29
N ALA A 2 18.53 16.16 -9.36
CA ALA A 2 17.94 15.96 -10.68
C ALA A 2 18.12 14.48 -11.06
N LEU A 3 17.06 13.69 -10.99
CA LEU A 3 17.09 12.28 -11.38
C LEU A 3 16.82 12.10 -12.89
N LEU A 4 16.36 13.16 -13.53
CA LEU A 4 16.17 13.29 -14.97
C LEU A 4 16.98 14.48 -15.48
N ALA A 5 17.40 14.47 -16.74
CA ALA A 5 18.00 15.64 -17.39
C ALA A 5 16.97 16.78 -17.47
N ASP A 6 17.43 18.05 -17.45
CA ASP A 6 16.56 19.22 -17.42
C ASP A 6 15.65 19.34 -18.66
N ASP A 7 16.07 18.75 -19.80
CA ASP A 7 15.34 18.72 -21.07
C ASP A 7 14.62 17.39 -21.31
N ALA A 8 14.66 16.44 -20.36
CA ALA A 8 14.05 15.13 -20.51
C ALA A 8 12.53 15.23 -20.69
N ARG A 9 12.03 14.67 -21.79
CA ARG A 9 10.59 14.47 -22.01
C ARG A 9 10.25 13.02 -21.77
N VAL A 10 9.51 12.78 -20.69
CA VAL A 10 9.11 11.45 -20.27
C VAL A 10 7.60 11.33 -20.27
N TRP A 11 7.08 10.14 -20.51
CA TRP A 11 5.67 9.82 -20.43
C TRP A 11 5.50 8.42 -19.86
N GLY A 12 4.30 8.13 -19.37
CA GLY A 12 3.98 6.84 -18.79
C GLY A 12 2.49 6.52 -18.84
N TRP A 13 2.15 5.31 -18.43
CA TRP A 13 0.76 4.91 -18.24
C TRP A 13 0.39 5.05 -16.77
N SER A 14 -0.87 5.41 -16.52
CA SER A 14 -1.49 5.34 -15.19
C SER A 14 -2.53 4.23 -15.20
N ALA A 15 -2.48 3.37 -14.19
CA ALA A 15 -3.40 2.24 -14.06
C ALA A 15 -3.85 2.06 -12.62
N GLN A 16 -5.09 1.64 -12.47
CA GLN A 16 -5.60 1.12 -11.21
C GLN A 16 -5.29 -0.38 -11.17
N LEU A 17 -4.28 -0.79 -10.38
CA LEU A 17 -3.84 -2.18 -10.36
C LEU A 17 -5.01 -3.15 -10.14
N TYR A 18 -5.84 -2.88 -9.14
CA TYR A 18 -7.00 -3.72 -8.81
C TYR A 18 -8.00 -3.87 -9.97
N GLY A 19 -8.03 -2.93 -10.92
CA GLY A 19 -8.92 -2.94 -12.09
C GLY A 19 -8.40 -3.74 -13.27
N LEU A 20 -7.15 -4.19 -13.28
CA LEU A 20 -6.60 -4.99 -14.35
C LEU A 20 -7.28 -6.36 -14.45
N ARG A 21 -7.52 -6.81 -15.68
CA ARG A 21 -8.14 -8.10 -15.98
C ARG A 21 -7.21 -8.92 -16.86
N SER A 22 -6.94 -10.15 -16.43
CA SER A 22 -6.20 -11.14 -17.21
C SER A 22 -6.86 -12.52 -17.06
N THR A 23 -6.42 -13.46 -17.88
CA THR A 23 -6.83 -14.88 -17.73
C THR A 23 -6.16 -15.57 -16.56
N ARG A 24 -5.14 -14.94 -15.96
CA ARG A 24 -4.30 -15.50 -14.92
C ARG A 24 -4.73 -15.06 -13.51
N ASN A 25 -5.08 -13.78 -13.31
CA ASN A 25 -5.38 -13.26 -11.98
C ASN A 25 -6.64 -13.89 -11.35
N TRP A 26 -6.82 -13.68 -10.07
CA TRP A 26 -7.89 -14.28 -9.27
C TRP A 26 -9.11 -13.34 -9.09
N GLY A 27 -9.42 -12.53 -10.13
CA GLY A 27 -10.56 -11.59 -10.13
C GLY A 27 -10.22 -10.18 -9.65
N VAL A 28 -8.97 -9.92 -9.32
CA VAL A 28 -8.40 -8.62 -9.01
C VAL A 28 -7.02 -8.54 -9.63
N GLY A 29 -6.65 -7.40 -10.20
CA GLY A 29 -5.30 -7.21 -10.73
C GLY A 29 -4.23 -7.31 -9.65
N ASP A 30 -3.15 -8.01 -9.95
CA ASP A 30 -2.09 -8.38 -9.01
C ASP A 30 -0.69 -7.99 -9.52
N PHE A 31 0.36 -8.29 -8.74
CA PHE A 31 1.73 -7.95 -9.11
C PHE A 31 2.23 -8.71 -10.36
N GLY A 32 1.64 -9.86 -10.72
CA GLY A 32 1.91 -10.52 -11.98
C GLY A 32 1.33 -9.76 -13.17
N ASP A 33 0.10 -9.22 -13.05
CA ASP A 33 -0.49 -8.32 -14.05
C ASP A 33 0.34 -7.04 -14.20
N LEU A 34 0.91 -6.54 -13.09
CA LEU A 34 1.82 -5.40 -13.11
C LEU A 34 3.07 -5.70 -13.94
N LEU A 35 3.66 -6.88 -13.82
CA LEU A 35 4.81 -7.29 -14.65
C LEU A 35 4.47 -7.29 -16.14
N GLU A 36 3.32 -7.81 -16.52
CA GLU A 36 2.84 -7.79 -17.90
C GLU A 36 2.60 -6.36 -18.40
N LEU A 37 1.99 -5.51 -17.57
CA LEU A 37 1.77 -4.09 -17.88
C LEU A 37 3.09 -3.34 -18.09
N ILE A 38 4.10 -3.59 -17.25
CA ILE A 38 5.45 -3.02 -17.38
C ILE A 38 6.06 -3.42 -18.73
N ASP A 39 6.01 -4.69 -19.08
CA ASP A 39 6.55 -5.19 -20.36
C ASP A 39 5.86 -4.55 -21.57
N LEU A 40 4.53 -4.45 -21.55
CA LEU A 40 3.75 -3.82 -22.61
C LEU A 40 4.04 -2.31 -22.75
N ALA A 41 4.12 -1.60 -21.62
CA ALA A 41 4.38 -0.16 -21.60
C ALA A 41 5.80 0.17 -22.08
N ALA A 42 6.79 -0.60 -21.61
CA ALA A 42 8.18 -0.43 -22.03
C ALA A 42 8.37 -0.65 -23.55
N LEU A 43 7.68 -1.66 -24.13
CA LEU A 43 7.66 -1.88 -25.59
C LEU A 43 7.10 -0.69 -26.38
N ARG A 44 6.30 0.16 -25.76
CA ARG A 44 5.73 1.38 -26.35
C ARG A 44 6.56 2.63 -26.02
N GLY A 45 7.69 2.48 -25.32
CA GLY A 45 8.59 3.57 -24.95
C GLY A 45 8.13 4.35 -23.71
N ALA A 46 7.21 3.84 -22.92
CA ALA A 46 6.83 4.45 -21.65
C ALA A 46 7.99 4.43 -20.65
N CYS A 47 8.15 5.50 -19.90
CA CYS A 47 9.21 5.66 -18.91
C CYS A 47 8.74 5.39 -17.48
N ALA A 48 7.42 5.34 -17.27
CA ALA A 48 6.82 5.15 -15.95
C ALA A 48 5.50 4.35 -16.02
N ILE A 49 5.19 3.66 -14.93
CA ILE A 49 3.86 3.13 -14.63
C ILE A 49 3.36 3.79 -13.35
N GLY A 50 2.35 4.66 -13.48
CA GLY A 50 1.63 5.25 -12.35
C GLY A 50 0.58 4.28 -11.82
N LEU A 51 0.56 4.11 -10.50
CA LEU A 51 -0.37 3.22 -9.82
C LEU A 51 -1.17 3.99 -8.78
N ASN A 52 -2.42 3.56 -8.55
CA ASN A 52 -3.17 3.95 -7.36
C ASN A 52 -2.41 3.54 -6.09
N PRO A 53 -2.75 4.07 -4.90
CA PRO A 53 -2.13 3.62 -3.66
C PRO A 53 -2.20 2.09 -3.49
N LEU A 54 -1.05 1.48 -3.21
CA LEU A 54 -0.91 0.04 -2.95
C LEU A 54 -0.96 -0.30 -1.46
N HIS A 55 -1.46 0.60 -0.66
CA HIS A 55 -1.52 0.54 0.79
C HIS A 55 -2.34 -0.63 1.32
N ALA A 56 -1.94 -1.17 2.46
CA ALA A 56 -2.66 -2.26 3.12
C ALA A 56 -4.09 -1.85 3.45
N ARG A 57 -5.04 -2.65 2.99
CA ARG A 57 -6.45 -2.58 3.36
C ARG A 57 -6.71 -3.44 4.59
N PHE A 58 -7.95 -3.53 5.02
CA PHE A 58 -8.36 -4.39 6.12
C PHE A 58 -8.45 -5.84 5.64
N ALA A 59 -7.60 -6.72 6.18
CA ALA A 59 -7.58 -8.13 5.76
C ALA A 59 -8.89 -8.86 6.11
N HIS A 60 -9.56 -8.45 7.19
CA HIS A 60 -10.80 -9.05 7.70
C HIS A 60 -12.07 -8.35 7.22
N ASP A 61 -11.97 -7.23 6.51
CA ASP A 61 -13.10 -6.47 5.96
C ASP A 61 -12.76 -5.99 4.53
N ALA A 62 -12.71 -6.95 3.61
CA ALA A 62 -12.33 -6.69 2.23
C ALA A 62 -13.32 -5.77 1.49
N GLY A 63 -14.53 -5.58 2.00
CA GLY A 63 -15.52 -4.63 1.49
C GLY A 63 -15.08 -3.16 1.61
N ARG A 64 -14.16 -2.84 2.53
CA ARG A 64 -13.52 -1.51 2.64
C ARG A 64 -12.43 -1.35 1.58
N ALA A 65 -12.87 -1.19 0.33
CA ALA A 65 -12.03 -1.33 -0.85
C ALA A 65 -11.32 -0.03 -1.30
N SER A 66 -11.60 1.13 -0.68
CA SER A 66 -10.98 2.40 -1.09
C SER A 66 -9.47 2.41 -0.83
N PRO A 67 -8.63 2.59 -1.86
CA PRO A 67 -7.18 2.68 -1.68
C PRO A 67 -6.75 3.98 -0.99
N TYR A 68 -7.63 4.99 -0.94
CA TYR A 68 -7.39 6.28 -0.28
C TYR A 68 -7.86 6.34 1.18
N ALA A 69 -8.49 5.25 1.68
CA ALA A 69 -8.81 5.07 3.09
C ALA A 69 -8.21 3.76 3.61
N PRO A 70 -6.88 3.59 3.53
CA PRO A 70 -6.23 2.34 3.87
C PRO A 70 -6.19 2.10 5.39
N SER A 71 -5.99 0.85 5.79
CA SER A 71 -5.64 0.47 7.17
C SER A 71 -4.23 0.97 7.54
N SER A 72 -3.28 0.88 6.59
CA SER A 72 -1.90 1.32 6.80
C SER A 72 -1.29 1.84 5.50
N ARG A 73 -0.52 2.93 5.60
CA ARG A 73 0.31 3.46 4.51
C ARG A 73 1.74 2.91 4.52
N LEU A 74 2.08 2.14 5.54
CA LEU A 74 3.40 1.55 5.70
C LEU A 74 3.51 0.19 5.01
N TRP A 75 2.38 -0.49 4.83
CA TRP A 75 2.31 -1.86 4.37
C TRP A 75 1.52 -1.97 3.07
N LEU A 76 1.70 -3.10 2.38
CA LEU A 76 1.10 -3.35 1.07
C LEU A 76 -0.20 -4.15 1.19
N ASP A 77 -1.10 -3.92 0.23
CA ASP A 77 -2.33 -4.69 0.10
C ASP A 77 -2.01 -6.15 -0.29
N ALA A 78 -2.31 -7.08 0.60
CA ALA A 78 -2.10 -8.51 0.35
C ALA A 78 -2.95 -9.05 -0.82
N LEU A 79 -4.04 -8.38 -1.19
CA LEU A 79 -4.82 -8.77 -2.37
C LEU A 79 -4.11 -8.48 -3.70
N ALA A 80 -3.04 -7.66 -3.70
CA ALA A 80 -2.19 -7.47 -4.86
C ALA A 80 -1.19 -8.62 -5.09
N LEU A 81 -1.08 -9.58 -4.17
CA LEU A 81 -0.21 -10.74 -4.34
C LEU A 81 -0.66 -11.61 -5.52
N ASP A 82 0.28 -11.95 -6.39
CA ASP A 82 0.19 -13.09 -7.29
C ASP A 82 0.51 -14.36 -6.51
N VAL A 83 -0.51 -15.11 -6.11
CA VAL A 83 -0.38 -16.28 -5.23
C VAL A 83 0.48 -17.38 -5.86
N GLU A 84 0.28 -17.64 -7.16
CA GLU A 84 0.98 -18.69 -7.88
C GLU A 84 2.44 -18.32 -8.18
N ALA A 85 2.80 -17.04 -8.11
CA ALA A 85 4.19 -16.56 -8.27
C ALA A 85 4.99 -16.56 -6.96
N ILE A 86 4.37 -16.89 -5.82
CA ILE A 86 5.08 -17.10 -4.56
C ILE A 86 5.92 -18.39 -4.69
N GLU A 87 7.19 -18.31 -4.32
CA GLU A 87 8.13 -19.45 -4.49
C GLU A 87 7.64 -20.71 -3.78
N ASP A 88 7.05 -20.55 -2.58
CA ASP A 88 6.49 -21.64 -1.80
C ASP A 88 5.33 -22.36 -2.52
N PHE A 89 4.64 -21.73 -3.47
CA PHE A 89 3.59 -22.36 -4.27
C PHE A 89 4.13 -23.49 -5.14
N GLY A 90 5.29 -23.30 -5.75
CA GLY A 90 5.98 -24.33 -6.54
C GLY A 90 6.37 -25.56 -5.71
N GLU A 91 6.59 -25.41 -4.41
CA GLU A 91 7.00 -26.49 -3.50
C GLU A 91 5.83 -27.13 -2.75
N CYS A 92 4.67 -26.47 -2.65
CA CYS A 92 3.51 -26.91 -1.86
C CYS A 92 2.52 -27.71 -2.72
N ASP A 93 2.61 -29.03 -2.69
CA ASP A 93 1.69 -29.92 -3.43
C ASP A 93 0.22 -29.71 -3.02
N ALA A 94 -0.04 -29.44 -1.75
CA ALA A 94 -1.40 -29.23 -1.24
C ALA A 94 -2.02 -27.95 -1.84
N ALA A 95 -1.28 -26.84 -1.87
CA ALA A 95 -1.75 -25.59 -2.46
C ALA A 95 -2.00 -25.73 -3.97
N ARG A 96 -1.09 -26.43 -4.70
CA ARG A 96 -1.29 -26.69 -6.13
C ARG A 96 -2.53 -27.57 -6.38
N ALA A 97 -2.68 -28.67 -5.64
CA ALA A 97 -3.84 -29.55 -5.76
C ALA A 97 -5.16 -28.82 -5.46
N GLN A 98 -5.14 -27.91 -4.47
CA GLN A 98 -6.29 -27.07 -4.13
C GLN A 98 -6.66 -26.13 -5.29
N VAL A 99 -5.69 -25.41 -5.85
CA VAL A 99 -5.91 -24.47 -6.96
C VAL A 99 -6.35 -25.22 -8.23
N ASP A 100 -5.82 -26.43 -8.46
CA ASP A 100 -6.18 -27.27 -9.60
C ASP A 100 -7.54 -27.97 -9.47
N ALA A 101 -8.12 -27.98 -8.27
CA ALA A 101 -9.42 -28.58 -8.05
C ALA A 101 -10.52 -27.90 -8.91
N PRO A 102 -11.40 -28.67 -9.59
CA PRO A 102 -12.39 -28.11 -10.49
C PRO A 102 -13.31 -27.05 -9.84
N ALA A 103 -13.67 -27.27 -8.57
CA ALA A 103 -14.51 -26.31 -7.83
C ALA A 103 -13.77 -24.99 -7.56
N PHE A 104 -12.47 -25.02 -7.25
CA PHE A 104 -11.67 -23.82 -7.04
C PHE A 104 -11.47 -23.04 -8.35
N ARG A 105 -11.14 -23.75 -9.44
CA ARG A 105 -11.02 -23.16 -10.78
C ARG A 105 -12.32 -22.51 -11.26
N ALA A 106 -13.47 -23.14 -11.01
CA ALA A 106 -14.79 -22.57 -11.33
C ALA A 106 -15.04 -21.28 -10.50
N ARG A 107 -14.65 -21.27 -9.21
CA ARG A 107 -14.73 -20.07 -8.36
C ARG A 107 -13.87 -18.94 -8.92
N LEU A 108 -12.62 -19.23 -9.33
CA LEU A 108 -11.74 -18.21 -9.93
C LEU A 108 -12.29 -17.68 -11.25
N ALA A 109 -12.88 -18.53 -12.08
CA ALA A 109 -13.53 -18.10 -13.32
C ALA A 109 -14.68 -17.13 -13.04
N ALA A 110 -15.54 -17.45 -12.08
CA ALA A 110 -16.64 -16.56 -11.68
C ALA A 110 -16.13 -15.20 -11.14
N LEU A 111 -15.05 -15.18 -10.35
CA LEU A 111 -14.43 -13.93 -9.87
C LEU A 111 -13.88 -13.08 -11.01
N ARG A 112 -13.29 -13.70 -12.05
CA ARG A 112 -12.77 -12.98 -13.23
C ARG A 112 -13.88 -12.41 -14.09
N GLU A 113 -15.01 -13.09 -14.20
CA GLU A 113 -16.15 -12.69 -15.03
C GLU A 113 -17.05 -11.64 -14.36
N ALA A 114 -16.88 -11.42 -13.05
CA ALA A 114 -17.65 -10.42 -12.32
C ALA A 114 -17.44 -9.01 -12.91
N SER A 115 -18.52 -8.25 -13.11
CA SER A 115 -18.48 -6.89 -13.67
C SER A 115 -17.73 -5.90 -12.77
N LEU A 116 -17.85 -6.07 -11.47
CA LEU A 116 -17.07 -5.37 -10.43
C LEU A 116 -16.21 -6.38 -9.68
N VAL A 117 -15.12 -5.90 -9.07
CA VAL A 117 -14.27 -6.76 -8.24
C VAL A 117 -15.07 -7.23 -7.03
N ASP A 118 -15.22 -8.54 -6.88
CA ASP A 118 -15.71 -9.16 -5.65
C ASP A 118 -14.57 -9.29 -4.65
N TYR A 119 -14.29 -8.21 -3.93
CA TYR A 119 -13.19 -8.17 -2.97
C TYR A 119 -13.29 -9.22 -1.87
N GLU A 120 -14.49 -9.53 -1.40
CA GLU A 120 -14.70 -10.58 -0.39
C GLU A 120 -14.43 -11.98 -0.94
N GLY A 121 -14.93 -12.27 -2.15
CA GLY A 121 -14.68 -13.53 -2.84
C GLY A 121 -13.21 -13.74 -3.15
N VAL A 122 -12.53 -12.68 -3.65
CA VAL A 122 -11.07 -12.69 -3.90
C VAL A 122 -10.30 -12.89 -2.60
N SER A 123 -10.63 -12.14 -1.54
CA SER A 123 -9.96 -12.26 -0.24
C SER A 123 -10.04 -13.68 0.30
N ARG A 124 -11.24 -14.28 0.32
CA ARG A 124 -11.43 -15.67 0.75
C ARG A 124 -10.60 -16.65 -0.08
N ALA A 125 -10.60 -16.50 -1.42
CA ALA A 125 -9.85 -17.39 -2.28
C ALA A 125 -8.33 -17.29 -2.04
N LYS A 126 -7.81 -16.05 -1.96
CA LYS A 126 -6.37 -15.82 -1.74
C LYS A 126 -5.93 -16.28 -0.35
N HIS A 127 -6.61 -15.85 0.71
CA HIS A 127 -6.22 -16.21 2.07
C HIS A 127 -6.32 -17.71 2.35
N GLU A 128 -7.25 -18.44 1.72
CA GLU A 128 -7.36 -19.89 1.83
C GLU A 128 -6.06 -20.58 1.37
N VAL A 129 -5.50 -20.18 0.23
CA VAL A 129 -4.26 -20.76 -0.30
C VAL A 129 -3.02 -20.15 0.38
N LEU A 130 -3.01 -18.85 0.67
CA LEU A 130 -1.88 -18.18 1.35
C LEU A 130 -1.61 -18.76 2.75
N ARG A 131 -2.65 -19.19 3.47
CA ARG A 131 -2.49 -19.88 4.76
C ARG A 131 -1.83 -21.26 4.60
N GLU A 132 -2.18 -22.01 3.56
CA GLU A 132 -1.54 -23.28 3.24
C GLU A 132 -0.07 -23.08 2.87
N LEU A 133 0.24 -22.04 2.07
CA LEU A 133 1.63 -21.68 1.73
C LEU A 133 2.44 -21.29 2.97
N TYR A 134 1.85 -20.51 3.87
CA TYR A 134 2.51 -20.14 5.12
C TYR A 134 2.75 -21.38 6.02
N ALA A 135 1.78 -22.28 6.13
CA ALA A 135 1.96 -23.53 6.89
C ALA A 135 3.09 -24.39 6.29
N HIS A 136 3.16 -24.50 4.96
CA HIS A 136 4.26 -25.13 4.26
C HIS A 136 5.60 -24.43 4.54
N PHE A 137 5.67 -23.11 4.39
CA PHE A 137 6.86 -22.31 4.66
C PHE A 137 7.38 -22.52 6.09
N ARG A 138 6.50 -22.53 7.09
CA ARG A 138 6.88 -22.81 8.48
C ARG A 138 7.49 -24.18 8.66
N SER A 139 6.82 -25.22 8.14
CA SER A 139 7.27 -26.60 8.31
C SER A 139 8.54 -26.92 7.51
N ARG A 140 8.65 -26.35 6.30
CA ARG A 140 9.75 -26.66 5.37
C ARG A 140 10.97 -25.76 5.58
N HIS A 141 10.74 -24.47 5.83
CA HIS A 141 11.81 -23.47 5.85
C HIS A 141 12.14 -23.00 7.26
N LEU A 142 11.16 -22.49 8.03
CA LEU A 142 11.44 -21.98 9.38
C LEU A 142 11.93 -23.05 10.34
N ALA A 143 11.34 -24.26 10.30
CA ALA A 143 11.75 -25.37 11.15
C ALA A 143 13.16 -25.87 10.85
N HIS A 144 13.69 -25.61 9.66
CA HIS A 144 14.99 -26.13 9.20
C HIS A 144 16.03 -25.02 8.93
N ASP A 145 15.74 -23.78 9.31
CA ASP A 145 16.63 -22.60 9.14
C ASP A 145 17.24 -22.49 7.73
N THR A 146 16.42 -22.71 6.71
CA THR A 146 16.86 -22.61 5.32
C THR A 146 17.24 -21.19 4.92
N GLN A 147 17.79 -21.00 3.72
CA GLN A 147 18.09 -19.66 3.18
C GLN A 147 16.82 -18.78 3.17
N ARG A 148 15.66 -19.30 2.74
CA ARG A 148 14.39 -18.55 2.75
C ARG A 148 13.96 -18.14 4.16
N ALA A 149 14.16 -19.02 5.16
CA ALA A 149 13.90 -18.64 6.55
C ALA A 149 14.77 -17.49 7.02
N ARG A 150 16.06 -17.49 6.65
CA ARG A 150 17.01 -16.39 6.99
C ARG A 150 16.62 -15.08 6.29
N GLU A 151 16.19 -15.15 5.04
CA GLU A 151 15.67 -13.97 4.30
C GLU A 151 14.42 -13.38 4.94
N PHE A 152 13.48 -14.22 5.35
CA PHE A 152 12.29 -13.77 6.08
C PHE A 152 12.65 -13.11 7.42
N ARG A 153 13.55 -13.73 8.21
CA ARG A 153 14.03 -13.13 9.47
C ARG A 153 14.78 -11.81 9.25
N ALA A 154 15.54 -11.71 8.15
CA ALA A 154 16.19 -10.46 7.77
C ALA A 154 15.17 -9.36 7.47
N PHE A 155 14.10 -9.69 6.73
CA PHE A 155 12.98 -8.78 6.49
C PHE A 155 12.31 -8.36 7.80
N GLN A 156 11.98 -9.30 8.69
CA GLN A 156 11.42 -9.00 10.01
C GLN A 156 12.32 -8.05 10.81
N SER A 157 13.63 -8.33 10.85
CA SER A 157 14.61 -7.49 11.55
C SER A 157 14.71 -6.09 10.95
N GLN A 158 14.72 -5.98 9.62
CA GLN A 158 14.79 -4.68 8.93
C GLN A 158 13.51 -3.85 9.11
N ALA A 159 12.36 -4.49 9.05
CA ALA A 159 11.06 -3.85 9.21
C ALA A 159 10.74 -3.51 10.68
N GLY A 160 11.31 -4.26 11.62
CA GLY A 160 11.30 -3.99 13.06
C GLY A 160 9.91 -3.95 13.69
N ASP A 161 9.78 -3.09 14.71
CA ASP A 161 8.54 -3.00 15.51
C ASP A 161 7.32 -2.53 14.70
N ALA A 162 7.52 -1.79 13.62
CA ALA A 162 6.42 -1.35 12.77
C ALA A 162 5.71 -2.55 12.12
N LEU A 163 6.47 -3.56 11.64
CA LEU A 163 5.90 -4.78 11.08
C LEU A 163 5.15 -5.57 12.15
N ARG A 164 5.76 -5.73 13.31
CA ARG A 164 5.12 -6.47 14.41
C ARG A 164 3.79 -5.84 14.82
N ARG A 165 3.76 -4.50 15.03
CA ARG A 165 2.52 -3.79 15.38
C ARG A 165 1.42 -4.00 14.32
N HIS A 166 1.76 -3.92 13.03
CA HIS A 166 0.79 -4.19 11.96
C HIS A 166 0.28 -5.64 12.00
N ALA A 167 1.18 -6.59 12.13
CA ALA A 167 0.84 -8.01 12.18
C ALA A 167 -0.02 -8.36 13.42
N ASP A 168 0.30 -7.79 14.58
CA ASP A 168 -0.48 -7.95 15.81
C ASP A 168 -1.88 -7.34 15.66
N PHE A 169 -2.00 -6.17 15.01
CA PHE A 169 -3.28 -5.54 14.70
C PHE A 169 -4.15 -6.45 13.83
N GLU A 170 -3.62 -6.96 12.71
CA GLU A 170 -4.38 -7.84 11.80
C GLU A 170 -4.74 -9.16 12.49
N ALA A 171 -3.82 -9.75 13.25
CA ALA A 171 -4.06 -10.99 13.99
C ALA A 171 -5.16 -10.84 15.06
N ALA A 172 -5.26 -9.67 15.69
CA ALA A 172 -6.26 -9.39 16.72
C ALA A 172 -7.69 -9.30 16.17
N GLN A 173 -7.85 -9.07 14.85
CA GLN A 173 -9.17 -9.02 14.21
C GLN A 173 -9.75 -10.43 13.93
N GLU A 174 -8.95 -11.47 14.04
CA GLU A 174 -9.40 -12.84 13.81
C GLU A 174 -9.97 -13.49 15.08
N PRO A 175 -10.94 -14.42 14.96
CA PRO A 175 -11.42 -15.22 16.08
C PRO A 175 -10.30 -16.02 16.75
N ALA A 176 -10.39 -16.22 18.06
CA ALA A 176 -9.34 -16.76 18.93
C ALA A 176 -8.74 -18.10 18.47
N CYS A 177 -7.45 -18.10 18.17
CA CYS A 177 -6.54 -19.22 17.96
C CYS A 177 -5.14 -18.74 18.40
N ASP A 178 -4.06 -19.49 18.19
CA ASP A 178 -2.70 -19.11 18.57
C ASP A 178 -2.27 -17.74 17.95
N GLY A 179 -2.23 -16.69 18.79
CA GLY A 179 -2.02 -15.30 18.36
C GLY A 179 -0.65 -15.06 17.72
N ALA A 180 0.42 -15.67 18.24
CA ALA A 180 1.77 -15.46 17.72
C ALA A 180 1.93 -16.04 16.31
N GLN A 181 1.35 -17.21 16.05
CA GLN A 181 1.38 -17.83 14.72
C GLN A 181 0.57 -17.03 13.70
N ARG A 182 -0.50 -16.37 14.13
CA ARG A 182 -1.31 -15.51 13.25
C ARG A 182 -0.57 -14.24 12.88
N ALA A 183 0.08 -13.59 13.83
CA ALA A 183 0.88 -12.39 13.55
C ALA A 183 2.00 -12.71 12.55
N GLU A 184 2.75 -13.82 12.73
CA GLU A 184 3.80 -14.24 11.80
C GLU A 184 3.25 -14.49 10.38
N TYR A 185 1.99 -14.96 10.24
CA TYR A 185 1.33 -15.08 8.94
C TYR A 185 1.20 -13.72 8.23
N TYR A 186 0.78 -12.67 8.93
CA TYR A 186 0.69 -11.33 8.35
C TYR A 186 2.06 -10.73 8.04
N GLU A 187 3.08 -11.02 8.83
CA GLU A 187 4.46 -10.66 8.50
C GLU A 187 4.94 -11.37 7.23
N TYR A 188 4.60 -12.66 7.06
CA TYR A 188 4.88 -13.42 5.85
C TYR A 188 4.19 -12.82 4.62
N LEU A 189 2.91 -12.41 4.71
CA LEU A 189 2.22 -11.74 3.61
C LEU A 189 2.91 -10.45 3.20
N GLN A 190 3.35 -9.64 4.15
CA GLN A 190 4.08 -8.40 3.85
C GLN A 190 5.45 -8.66 3.22
N TRP A 191 6.14 -9.70 3.64
CA TRP A 191 7.37 -10.13 3.01
C TRP A 191 7.14 -10.54 1.55
N GLN A 192 6.13 -11.35 1.26
CA GLN A 192 5.80 -11.74 -0.12
C GLN A 192 5.42 -10.54 -0.98
N ALA A 193 4.64 -9.60 -0.45
CA ALA A 193 4.25 -8.40 -1.15
C ALA A 193 5.47 -7.50 -1.47
N ASP A 194 6.39 -7.35 -0.52
CA ASP A 194 7.63 -6.61 -0.72
C ASP A 194 8.50 -7.24 -1.81
N LEU A 195 8.66 -8.57 -1.80
CA LEU A 195 9.42 -9.30 -2.82
C LEU A 195 8.80 -9.11 -4.22
N GLN A 196 7.49 -9.20 -4.35
CA GLN A 196 6.82 -9.05 -5.65
C GLN A 196 6.88 -7.61 -6.16
N LEU A 197 6.71 -6.60 -5.29
CA LEU A 197 6.86 -5.20 -5.68
C LEU A 197 8.31 -4.86 -6.06
N ALA A 198 9.29 -5.41 -5.31
CA ALA A 198 10.71 -5.29 -5.65
C ALA A 198 11.03 -5.89 -7.02
N ARG A 199 10.42 -7.04 -7.35
CA ARG A 199 10.53 -7.68 -8.67
C ARG A 199 9.95 -6.80 -9.77
N ALA A 200 8.80 -6.15 -9.54
CA ALA A 200 8.22 -5.21 -10.50
C ALA A 200 9.12 -4.00 -10.72
N ALA A 201 9.70 -3.43 -9.65
CA ALA A 201 10.68 -2.35 -9.76
C ALA A 201 11.96 -2.77 -10.51
N ALA A 202 12.44 -4.00 -10.29
CA ALA A 202 13.57 -4.57 -11.04
C ALA A 202 13.22 -4.72 -12.53
N ARG A 203 12.02 -5.21 -12.85
CA ARG A 203 11.53 -5.34 -14.23
C ARG A 203 11.52 -3.99 -14.96
N CYS A 204 11.08 -2.91 -14.32
CA CYS A 204 11.17 -1.57 -14.91
C CYS A 204 12.59 -1.20 -15.29
N ARG A 205 13.58 -1.47 -14.41
CA ARG A 205 15.01 -1.19 -14.71
C ARG A 205 15.54 -2.07 -15.83
N GLU A 206 15.23 -3.36 -15.85
CA GLU A 206 15.59 -4.30 -16.92
C GLU A 206 15.06 -3.86 -18.28
N ARG A 207 13.87 -3.25 -18.29
CA ARG A 207 13.25 -2.71 -19.51
C ARG A 207 13.73 -1.30 -19.87
N GLY A 208 14.64 -0.71 -19.11
CA GLY A 208 15.19 0.62 -19.38
C GLY A 208 14.23 1.78 -19.13
N MET A 209 13.20 1.59 -18.31
CA MET A 209 12.27 2.66 -17.95
C MET A 209 12.98 3.68 -17.06
N ALA A 210 13.03 4.94 -17.47
CA ALA A 210 13.81 5.99 -16.81
C ALA A 210 13.30 6.31 -15.39
N ILE A 211 11.99 6.16 -15.14
CA ILE A 211 11.35 6.39 -13.84
C ILE A 211 11.00 5.04 -13.19
N GLY A 212 10.34 4.15 -13.94
CA GLY A 212 9.84 2.89 -13.42
C GLY A 212 8.49 3.03 -12.72
N LEU A 213 8.38 2.52 -11.49
CA LEU A 213 7.13 2.63 -10.73
C LEU A 213 6.93 4.05 -10.21
N TYR A 214 5.74 4.61 -10.45
CA TYR A 214 5.27 5.87 -9.92
C TYR A 214 4.12 5.56 -8.96
N LEU A 215 4.44 5.51 -7.66
CA LEU A 215 3.51 5.15 -6.60
C LEU A 215 2.75 6.38 -6.08
N ASP A 216 1.70 6.13 -5.34
CA ASP A 216 0.80 7.16 -4.80
C ASP A 216 0.68 7.01 -3.28
N LEU A 217 0.94 8.09 -2.55
CA LEU A 217 0.82 8.16 -1.10
C LEU A 217 -0.48 8.86 -0.73
N ALA A 218 -1.42 8.12 -0.16
CA ALA A 218 -2.69 8.66 0.34
C ALA A 218 -2.48 9.69 1.45
N VAL A 219 -3.39 10.68 1.55
CA VAL A 219 -3.28 11.78 2.50
C VAL A 219 -3.27 11.34 3.96
N SER A 220 -4.04 10.31 4.29
CA SER A 220 -4.10 9.74 5.64
C SER A 220 -4.52 8.26 5.59
N VAL A 221 -4.89 7.70 6.73
CA VAL A 221 -5.35 6.33 6.92
C VAL A 221 -6.76 6.31 7.49
N ASP A 222 -7.40 5.16 7.46
CA ASP A 222 -8.65 4.99 8.18
C ASP A 222 -8.43 5.07 9.70
N ARG A 223 -9.39 5.67 10.39
CA ARG A 223 -9.38 5.88 11.85
C ARG A 223 -9.27 4.59 12.65
N SER A 224 -9.85 3.50 12.16
CA SER A 224 -9.80 2.16 12.76
C SER A 224 -8.69 1.28 12.19
N GLY A 225 -7.80 1.87 11.37
CA GLY A 225 -6.73 1.14 10.69
C GLY A 225 -5.48 0.91 11.55
N SER A 226 -4.62 0.08 11.03
CA SER A 226 -3.39 -0.36 11.68
C SER A 226 -2.43 0.79 12.02
N ASP A 227 -2.27 1.81 11.14
CA ASP A 227 -1.39 2.93 11.47
C ASP A 227 -1.96 3.77 12.63
N ALA A 228 -3.29 4.04 12.63
CA ALA A 228 -3.91 4.78 13.71
C ALA A 228 -3.81 4.03 15.05
N TRP A 229 -3.88 2.71 15.02
CA TRP A 229 -3.67 1.85 16.19
C TRP A 229 -2.19 1.80 16.61
N SER A 230 -1.26 1.74 15.66
CA SER A 230 0.18 1.59 15.91
C SER A 230 0.85 2.85 16.45
N PHE A 231 0.26 4.02 16.18
CA PHE A 231 0.77 5.32 16.61
C PHE A 231 -0.27 6.05 17.49
N PRO A 232 -0.55 5.53 18.70
CA PRO A 232 -1.55 6.11 19.57
C PRO A 232 -1.18 7.55 19.94
N GLY A 233 -2.17 8.45 19.83
CA GLY A 233 -1.95 9.87 20.10
C GLY A 233 -1.35 10.68 18.95
N CYS A 234 -0.93 10.05 17.83
CA CYS A 234 -0.43 10.78 16.66
C CYS A 234 -1.54 11.23 15.71
N PHE A 235 -2.72 10.63 15.76
CA PHE A 235 -3.87 10.98 14.91
C PHE A 235 -4.97 11.68 15.71
N ALA A 236 -5.60 12.69 15.12
CA ALA A 236 -6.70 13.42 15.75
C ALA A 236 -7.98 12.59 15.76
N ALA A 237 -8.36 12.05 16.94
CA ALA A 237 -9.56 11.25 17.10
C ALA A 237 -10.86 12.05 16.91
N SER A 238 -10.82 13.37 17.15
CA SER A 238 -11.97 14.28 17.16
C SER A 238 -12.17 15.08 15.86
N ALA A 239 -11.33 14.83 14.84
CA ALA A 239 -11.42 15.54 13.56
C ALA A 239 -11.18 14.60 12.38
N SER A 240 -11.54 15.05 11.18
CA SER A 240 -11.18 14.42 9.91
C SER A 240 -10.59 15.47 8.95
N VAL A 241 -9.82 14.97 7.99
CA VAL A 241 -9.36 15.78 6.85
C VAL A 241 -10.53 16.03 5.91
N GLY A 242 -10.59 17.21 5.31
CA GLY A 242 -11.60 17.56 4.32
C GLY A 242 -11.19 18.76 3.49
N ALA A 243 -12.17 19.41 2.88
CA ALA A 243 -12.00 20.63 2.13
C ALA A 243 -13.14 21.63 2.46
N PRO A 244 -12.86 22.94 2.48
CA PRO A 244 -13.90 23.96 2.69
C PRO A 244 -14.89 23.96 1.52
N PRO A 245 -16.06 24.58 1.67
CA PRO A 245 -16.95 24.88 0.56
C PRO A 245 -16.22 25.65 -0.56
N ASP A 246 -16.48 25.26 -1.81
CA ASP A 246 -15.98 25.92 -3.02
C ASP A 246 -17.08 25.95 -4.09
N ASP A 247 -16.78 26.48 -5.29
CA ASP A 247 -17.74 26.61 -6.39
C ASP A 247 -18.20 25.24 -6.94
N PHE A 248 -17.43 24.18 -6.76
CA PHE A 248 -17.76 22.82 -7.21
C PHE A 248 -18.48 22.00 -6.12
N ASN A 249 -18.23 22.31 -4.84
CA ASN A 249 -18.87 21.67 -3.71
C ASN A 249 -19.26 22.67 -2.62
N LEU A 250 -20.47 23.22 -2.75
CA LEU A 250 -21.02 24.25 -1.85
C LEU A 250 -21.15 23.80 -0.38
N SER A 251 -21.10 22.50 -0.12
CA SER A 251 -21.17 21.93 1.23
C SER A 251 -19.80 21.69 1.85
N GLY A 252 -18.72 21.79 1.05
CA GLY A 252 -17.41 21.32 1.43
C GLY A 252 -17.34 19.79 1.45
N GLN A 253 -16.20 19.25 1.86
CA GLN A 253 -15.96 17.80 1.89
C GLN A 253 -15.44 17.37 3.26
N ASP A 254 -15.93 16.26 3.75
CA ASP A 254 -15.35 15.50 4.88
C ASP A 254 -14.91 14.15 4.35
N TRP A 255 -13.61 13.87 4.38
CA TRP A 255 -13.07 12.60 3.87
C TRP A 255 -13.07 11.49 4.91
N GLY A 256 -13.45 11.78 6.17
CA GLY A 256 -13.56 10.80 7.24
C GLY A 256 -12.22 10.31 7.81
N LEU A 257 -11.10 10.75 7.28
CA LEU A 257 -9.77 10.31 7.64
C LEU A 257 -9.17 11.18 8.75
N PRO A 258 -8.63 10.62 9.83
CA PRO A 258 -8.04 11.42 10.91
C PRO A 258 -6.74 12.07 10.44
N PRO A 259 -6.55 13.39 10.62
CA PRO A 259 -5.27 14.03 10.34
C PRO A 259 -4.23 13.69 11.41
N LEU A 260 -2.94 13.71 11.03
CA LEU A 260 -1.83 13.66 11.98
C LEU A 260 -1.79 14.95 12.82
N LEU A 261 -1.56 14.83 14.12
CA LEU A 261 -1.42 15.95 15.03
C LEU A 261 -0.03 16.60 14.87
N PRO A 262 0.08 17.90 14.49
CA PRO A 262 1.38 18.54 14.26
C PRO A 262 2.30 18.53 15.48
N GLN A 263 1.74 18.70 16.69
CA GLN A 263 2.51 18.63 17.92
C GLN A 263 3.03 17.21 18.18
N ALA A 264 2.19 16.19 18.09
CA ALA A 264 2.58 14.80 18.28
C ALA A 264 3.63 14.35 17.26
N LEU A 265 3.55 14.83 16.00
CA LEU A 265 4.59 14.57 15.00
C LEU A 265 5.96 15.05 15.49
N ARG A 266 6.07 16.26 16.05
CA ARG A 266 7.33 16.80 16.58
C ARG A 266 7.81 16.02 17.79
N GLU A 267 6.92 15.71 18.74
CA GLU A 267 7.23 14.95 19.96
C GLU A 267 7.77 13.54 19.64
N HIS A 268 7.30 12.93 18.55
CA HIS A 268 7.73 11.60 18.07
C HIS A 268 8.76 11.67 16.93
N GLY A 269 9.43 12.81 16.73
CA GLY A 269 10.46 12.96 15.68
C GLY A 269 9.94 12.71 14.26
N HIS A 270 8.66 12.98 14.02
CA HIS A 270 7.96 12.75 12.74
C HIS A 270 7.92 11.26 12.30
N GLU A 271 8.10 10.32 13.21
CA GLU A 271 8.24 8.89 12.89
C GLU A 271 7.15 8.35 11.94
N PRO A 272 5.83 8.57 12.17
CA PRO A 272 4.79 8.04 11.27
C PRO A 272 4.92 8.55 9.83
N PHE A 273 5.31 9.81 9.66
CA PHE A 273 5.50 10.43 8.35
C PHE A 273 6.78 9.93 7.65
N VAL A 274 7.88 9.82 8.39
CA VAL A 274 9.16 9.30 7.88
C VAL A 274 9.00 7.86 7.42
N LEU A 275 8.35 7.00 8.22
CA LEU A 275 8.12 5.59 7.88
C LEU A 275 7.22 5.46 6.64
N ALA A 276 6.16 6.28 6.53
CA ALA A 276 5.30 6.27 5.35
C ALA A 276 6.07 6.62 4.08
N LEU A 277 6.91 7.66 4.10
CA LEU A 277 7.75 8.01 2.95
C LEU A 277 8.73 6.89 2.58
N ARG A 278 9.44 6.33 3.56
CA ARG A 278 10.40 5.22 3.31
C ARG A 278 9.74 4.00 2.71
N ALA A 279 8.59 3.59 3.26
CA ALA A 279 7.85 2.43 2.76
C ALA A 279 7.45 2.60 1.30
N ASN A 280 6.98 3.82 0.93
CA ASN A 280 6.47 4.08 -0.41
C ASN A 280 7.57 4.46 -1.43
N MET A 281 8.72 4.96 -0.98
CA MET A 281 9.84 5.29 -1.87
C MET A 281 10.77 4.11 -2.16
N ARG A 282 10.80 3.08 -1.31
CA ARG A 282 11.76 1.97 -1.36
C ARG A 282 11.84 1.27 -2.73
N HIS A 283 10.71 1.10 -3.42
CA HIS A 283 10.61 0.45 -4.72
C HIS A 283 10.16 1.40 -5.83
N ALA A 284 9.96 2.67 -5.53
CA ALA A 284 9.46 3.67 -6.46
C ALA A 284 10.58 4.48 -7.12
N GLY A 285 10.45 4.75 -8.42
CA GLY A 285 11.25 5.78 -9.08
C GLY A 285 10.63 7.18 -8.97
N ALA A 286 9.30 7.23 -8.74
CA ALA A 286 8.58 8.45 -8.39
C ALA A 286 7.47 8.17 -7.37
N LEU A 287 7.15 9.16 -6.53
CA LEU A 287 6.08 9.13 -5.55
C LEU A 287 5.20 10.36 -5.70
N ARG A 288 3.90 10.17 -5.94
CA ARG A 288 2.89 11.21 -5.80
C ARG A 288 2.52 11.35 -4.32
N ILE A 289 2.54 12.56 -3.82
CA ILE A 289 1.98 12.89 -2.52
C ILE A 289 0.59 13.47 -2.75
N ASP A 290 -0.42 12.72 -2.34
CA ASP A 290 -1.81 13.13 -2.41
C ASP A 290 -2.06 14.34 -1.51
N HIS A 291 -2.73 15.37 -2.04
CA HIS A 291 -3.00 16.64 -1.35
C HIS A 291 -1.75 17.25 -0.70
N VAL A 292 -0.74 17.60 -1.53
CA VAL A 292 0.60 18.05 -1.06
C VAL A 292 0.54 19.26 -0.14
N MET A 293 -0.52 20.09 -0.22
CA MET A 293 -0.76 21.20 0.71
C MET A 293 -0.80 20.75 2.16
N GLY A 294 -1.06 19.44 2.40
CA GLY A 294 -0.99 18.81 3.71
C GLY A 294 0.37 18.90 4.41
N LEU A 295 1.45 19.20 3.67
CA LEU A 295 2.75 19.50 4.27
C LEU A 295 2.76 20.87 4.97
N MET A 296 1.87 21.78 4.56
CA MET A 296 1.76 23.13 5.10
C MET A 296 0.51 23.34 5.93
N ARG A 297 -0.63 22.90 5.44
CA ARG A 297 -1.92 23.00 6.14
C ARG A 297 -2.90 21.95 5.66
N LEU A 298 -3.73 21.44 6.57
CA LEU A 298 -4.88 20.59 6.24
C LEU A 298 -6.16 21.27 6.76
N TYR A 299 -7.23 21.12 5.99
CA TYR A 299 -8.55 21.53 6.44
C TYR A 299 -9.12 20.42 7.36
N TRP A 300 -9.38 20.77 8.61
CA TRP A 300 -9.92 19.84 9.60
C TRP A 300 -11.40 20.10 9.82
N VAL A 301 -12.19 19.03 9.73
CA VAL A 301 -13.61 19.03 10.03
C VAL A 301 -13.81 18.40 11.40
N PRO A 302 -14.39 19.12 12.40
CA PRO A 302 -14.67 18.51 13.69
C PRO A 302 -15.65 17.34 13.56
N ARG A 303 -15.41 16.28 14.30
CA ARG A 303 -16.27 15.08 14.24
C ARG A 303 -17.71 15.41 14.64
N GLY A 304 -18.65 15.05 13.77
CA GLY A 304 -20.08 15.31 13.97
C GLY A 304 -20.55 16.71 13.54
N ALA A 305 -19.63 17.56 13.04
CA ALA A 305 -19.95 18.82 12.42
C ALA A 305 -19.98 18.70 10.89
N GLY A 306 -20.47 19.73 10.19
CA GLY A 306 -20.38 19.80 8.74
C GLY A 306 -19.03 20.36 8.28
N ALA A 307 -18.67 20.13 7.00
CA ALA A 307 -17.42 20.66 6.47
C ALA A 307 -17.34 22.21 6.49
N ARG A 308 -18.47 22.90 6.56
CA ARG A 308 -18.55 24.37 6.74
C ARG A 308 -18.00 24.86 8.06
N ASP A 309 -17.99 23.99 9.08
CA ASP A 309 -17.55 24.30 10.45
C ASP A 309 -16.06 23.96 10.67
N GLY A 310 -15.37 23.57 9.61
CA GLY A 310 -13.96 23.23 9.64
C GLY A 310 -13.04 24.45 9.65
N ALA A 311 -11.76 24.19 9.87
CA ALA A 311 -10.70 25.19 9.87
C ALA A 311 -9.38 24.62 9.36
N TYR A 312 -8.52 25.48 8.81
CA TYR A 312 -7.16 25.10 8.46
C TYR A 312 -6.27 24.99 9.69
N VAL A 313 -5.60 23.86 9.81
CA VAL A 313 -4.56 23.62 10.82
C VAL A 313 -3.21 23.58 10.11
N HIS A 314 -2.26 24.40 10.59
CA HIS A 314 -0.93 24.51 10.02
C HIS A 314 0.00 23.39 10.50
N TYR A 315 0.86 22.95 9.60
CA TYR A 315 1.90 21.95 9.82
C TYR A 315 3.29 22.59 9.73
N PRO A 316 4.33 21.95 10.30
CA PRO A 316 5.71 22.45 10.25
C PRO A 316 6.31 22.19 8.86
N LEU A 317 5.94 23.00 7.87
CA LEU A 317 6.31 22.84 6.46
C LEU A 317 7.81 22.62 6.25
N ASP A 318 8.66 23.44 6.86
CA ASP A 318 10.11 23.35 6.67
C ASP A 318 10.65 21.99 7.14
N GLU A 319 10.14 21.47 8.26
CA GLU A 319 10.54 20.18 8.81
C GLU A 319 10.06 19.03 7.90
N LEU A 320 8.77 19.04 7.52
CA LEU A 320 8.21 18.02 6.65
C LEU A 320 8.84 18.03 5.26
N LEU A 321 9.08 19.20 4.70
CA LEU A 321 9.74 19.36 3.40
C LEU A 321 11.20 18.90 3.45
N ALA A 322 11.92 19.17 4.55
CA ALA A 322 13.27 18.67 4.75
C ALA A 322 13.31 17.14 4.80
N ILE A 323 12.33 16.50 5.47
CA ILE A 323 12.17 15.06 5.51
C ILE A 323 11.89 14.50 4.10
N VAL A 324 10.94 15.10 3.35
CA VAL A 324 10.65 14.69 1.97
C VAL A 324 11.89 14.77 1.10
N LYS A 325 12.65 15.87 1.15
CA LYS A 325 13.91 16.05 0.40
C LYS A 325 14.94 14.99 0.76
N LEU A 326 15.11 14.69 2.06
CA LEU A 326 16.06 13.71 2.57
C LEU A 326 15.70 12.31 2.08
N GLU A 327 14.45 11.88 2.26
CA GLU A 327 14.01 10.54 1.87
C GLU A 327 13.97 10.37 0.33
N SER A 328 13.58 11.41 -0.42
CA SER A 328 13.71 11.45 -1.88
C SER A 328 15.16 11.22 -2.33
N HIS A 329 16.12 11.91 -1.69
CA HIS A 329 17.53 11.73 -2.01
C HIS A 329 18.04 10.32 -1.68
N ARG A 330 17.71 9.81 -0.49
CA ARG A 330 18.14 8.48 -0.02
C ARG A 330 17.62 7.36 -0.93
N ASN A 331 16.36 7.44 -1.33
CA ASN A 331 15.70 6.42 -2.14
C ASN A 331 15.84 6.69 -3.65
N ARG A 332 16.47 7.80 -4.07
CA ARG A 332 16.55 8.24 -5.48
C ARG A 332 15.16 8.26 -6.15
N CYS A 333 14.16 8.76 -5.42
CA CYS A 333 12.76 8.79 -5.83
C CYS A 333 12.32 10.23 -6.12
N ILE A 334 11.79 10.48 -7.31
CA ILE A 334 11.20 11.77 -7.70
C ILE A 334 9.94 11.98 -6.87
N VAL A 335 9.70 13.20 -6.37
CA VAL A 335 8.47 13.53 -5.66
C VAL A 335 7.62 14.45 -6.52
N VAL A 336 6.36 14.10 -6.67
CA VAL A 336 5.33 14.87 -7.37
C VAL A 336 4.24 15.23 -6.37
N GLY A 337 4.00 16.51 -6.13
CA GLY A 337 2.91 16.97 -5.28
C GLY A 337 1.62 17.08 -6.08
N GLU A 338 0.52 16.56 -5.55
CA GLU A 338 -0.82 16.79 -6.06
C GLU A 338 -1.34 18.10 -5.43
N ASP A 339 -1.63 19.09 -6.26
CA ASP A 339 -1.97 20.46 -5.86
C ASP A 339 -3.38 20.90 -6.30
N LEU A 340 -4.27 19.96 -6.55
CA LEU A 340 -5.67 20.27 -6.84
C LEU A 340 -6.35 20.86 -5.60
N GLY A 341 -7.09 21.96 -5.81
CA GLY A 341 -7.82 22.66 -4.75
C GLY A 341 -7.26 24.04 -4.44
N THR A 342 -7.41 24.47 -3.18
CA THR A 342 -6.99 25.83 -2.75
C THR A 342 -5.51 25.86 -2.42
N VAL A 343 -4.68 26.22 -3.41
CA VAL A 343 -3.24 26.42 -3.24
C VAL A 343 -2.99 27.84 -2.76
N PRO A 344 -2.22 28.05 -1.70
CA PRO A 344 -1.78 29.39 -1.28
C PRO A 344 -0.80 29.99 -2.30
N ASP A 345 -0.81 31.31 -2.39
CA ASP A 345 0.13 32.10 -3.22
C ASP A 345 1.59 31.93 -2.78
#